data_314ff1f0fc3617af52a94cc7e42796a8
#
_entry.id   314ff1f0fc3617af52a94cc7e42796a8
#
_cell.length_a   1.000
_cell.length_b   1.000
_cell.length_c   1.000
_cell.angle_alpha   90.00
_cell.angle_beta   90.00
_cell.angle_gamma   90.00
#
_symmetry.space_group_name_H-M   'P 1'
#
loop_
_entity.id
_entity.type
_entity.pdbx_description
1 polymer ?
#
loop_
_entity_poly.entity_id
_entity_poly.type
_entity_poly.pdbx_seq_one_letter_code
_entity_poly.pdbx_strand_id
1 'polypeptide(L)'
;MIYRVLNFGGGVQSTAMLVAACYGDLPDGVTPDIAIFADTQWEPPAVVDHVGVMTEWASKHGLEVVTVTRESIRTQRGANQMPLHIVHADGTTGITGRQCTTDYKLDPIRKHIRKRLGYKPYQRWKHQLETWLGITTDEAQRMKPAKEKFETVRWPLIEMRWSRESCKRYLERHDLPVPMKSSCIGCPYHSNRYFLDMK
;
A
#
# COMPACT_ATOMS: atom_id res chain seq x y z
N MET A 1 3.67 23.71 2.73
CA MET A 1 4.46 22.72 1.99
C MET A 1 3.64 21.45 1.89
N ILE A 2 3.56 20.86 0.71
CA ILE A 2 2.93 19.54 0.46
C ILE A 2 4.03 18.50 0.56
N TYR A 3 3.82 17.44 1.35
CA TYR A 3 4.69 16.28 1.44
C TYR A 3 4.01 15.09 0.78
N ARG A 4 4.65 14.53 -0.25
CA ARG A 4 4.08 13.51 -1.13
C ARG A 4 4.62 12.13 -0.78
N VAL A 5 3.71 11.20 -0.53
CA VAL A 5 4.05 9.84 -0.10
C VAL A 5 3.40 8.83 -1.03
N LEU A 6 4.22 8.03 -1.68
CA LEU A 6 3.77 6.88 -2.43
C LEU A 6 3.59 5.68 -1.49
N ASN A 7 2.35 5.19 -1.34
CA ASN A 7 2.10 3.96 -0.60
C ASN A 7 2.50 2.76 -1.47
N PHE A 8 3.69 2.23 -1.18
CA PHE A 8 4.24 1.08 -1.88
C PHE A 8 3.76 -0.21 -1.23
N GLY A 9 2.82 -0.91 -1.87
CA GLY A 9 2.25 -2.17 -1.34
C GLY A 9 2.97 -3.44 -1.81
N GLY A 10 4.02 -3.35 -2.63
CA GLY A 10 4.74 -4.51 -3.18
C GLY A 10 3.95 -5.32 -4.22
N GLY A 11 2.78 -4.84 -4.67
CA GLY A 11 2.00 -5.47 -5.73
C GLY A 11 2.17 -4.76 -7.08
N VAL A 12 1.61 -5.34 -8.14
CA VAL A 12 1.77 -4.87 -9.54
C VAL A 12 1.51 -3.37 -9.70
N GLN A 13 0.39 -2.87 -9.19
CA GLN A 13 -0.01 -1.47 -9.39
C GLN A 13 0.95 -0.51 -8.68
N SER A 14 1.27 -0.77 -7.42
CA SER A 14 2.18 0.10 -6.65
C SER A 14 3.62 0.02 -7.15
N THR A 15 4.05 -1.12 -7.69
CA THR A 15 5.35 -1.27 -8.34
C THR A 15 5.40 -0.47 -9.64
N ALA A 16 4.38 -0.57 -10.50
CA ALA A 16 4.31 0.22 -11.72
C ALA A 16 4.29 1.74 -11.42
N MET A 17 3.56 2.15 -10.38
CA MET A 17 3.54 3.55 -9.94
C MET A 17 4.91 4.02 -9.41
N LEU A 18 5.63 3.17 -8.66
CA LEU A 18 6.98 3.44 -8.18
C LEU A 18 7.95 3.63 -9.36
N VAL A 19 7.90 2.73 -10.34
CA VAL A 19 8.75 2.78 -11.53
C VAL A 19 8.44 4.01 -12.37
N ALA A 20 7.16 4.31 -12.60
CA ALA A 20 6.74 5.50 -13.33
C ALA A 20 7.15 6.80 -12.61
N ALA A 21 7.16 6.81 -11.28
CA ALA A 21 7.68 7.94 -10.49
C ALA A 21 9.18 8.15 -10.72
N CYS A 22 9.96 7.07 -10.74
CA CYS A 22 11.40 7.12 -10.96
C CYS A 22 11.78 7.57 -12.38
N TYR A 23 10.97 7.21 -13.39
CA TYR A 23 11.20 7.65 -14.78
C TYR A 23 10.58 9.00 -15.12
N GLY A 24 9.78 9.59 -14.21
CA GLY A 24 9.10 10.86 -14.47
C GLY A 24 7.88 10.71 -15.40
N ASP A 25 7.37 9.49 -15.56
CA ASP A 25 6.24 9.18 -16.45
C ASP A 25 4.87 9.44 -15.79
N LEU A 26 4.86 9.89 -14.53
CA LEU A 26 3.61 10.22 -13.85
C LEU A 26 3.03 11.56 -14.33
N PRO A 27 1.70 11.76 -14.23
CA PRO A 27 1.06 13.00 -14.64
C PRO A 27 1.71 14.22 -13.97
N ASP A 28 1.82 15.32 -14.73
CA ASP A 28 2.40 16.60 -14.30
C ASP A 28 3.89 16.58 -13.95
N GLY A 29 4.61 15.48 -14.24
CA GLY A 29 6.02 15.32 -13.90
C GLY A 29 6.33 15.41 -12.40
N VAL A 30 5.31 15.30 -11.55
CA VAL A 30 5.45 15.37 -10.09
C VAL A 30 5.95 14.03 -9.56
N THR A 31 6.98 14.09 -8.70
CA THR A 31 7.53 12.91 -8.02
C THR A 31 7.13 12.89 -6.55
N PRO A 32 6.99 11.71 -5.92
CA PRO A 32 6.80 11.63 -4.47
C PRO A 32 8.11 11.95 -3.74
N ASP A 33 8.01 12.51 -2.54
CA ASP A 33 9.17 12.77 -1.68
C ASP A 33 9.75 11.47 -1.09
N ILE A 34 8.92 10.43 -1.00
CA ILE A 34 9.27 9.11 -0.45
C ILE A 34 8.24 8.06 -0.87
N ALA A 35 8.68 6.81 -1.03
CA ALA A 35 7.80 5.66 -1.07
C ALA A 35 7.88 4.89 0.25
N ILE A 36 6.75 4.42 0.77
CA ILE A 36 6.72 3.71 2.05
C ILE A 36 5.97 2.38 1.91
N PHE A 37 6.67 1.30 2.27
CA PHE A 37 6.09 -0.03 2.44
C PHE A 37 5.74 -0.26 3.91
N ALA A 38 4.49 -0.59 4.19
CA ALA A 38 4.05 -0.96 5.53
C ALA A 38 4.01 -2.49 5.64
N ASP A 39 5.02 -3.06 6.29
CA ASP A 39 5.13 -4.49 6.50
C ASP A 39 4.25 -4.92 7.69
N THR A 40 3.26 -5.76 7.41
CA THR A 40 2.38 -6.36 8.42
C THR A 40 3.03 -7.56 9.11
N GLN A 41 4.22 -7.97 8.68
CA GLN A 41 4.93 -9.19 9.07
C GLN A 41 4.12 -10.48 8.81
N TRP A 42 3.23 -10.40 7.83
CA TRP A 42 2.45 -11.54 7.34
C TRP A 42 2.18 -11.47 5.83
N GLU A 43 3.05 -10.77 5.11
CA GLU A 43 3.05 -10.79 3.65
C GLU A 43 3.73 -12.10 3.16
N PRO A 44 3.38 -12.62 1.96
CA PRO A 44 4.10 -13.73 1.36
C PRO A 44 5.60 -13.43 1.20
N PRO A 45 6.52 -14.40 1.42
CA PRO A 45 7.97 -14.18 1.27
C PRO A 45 8.33 -13.55 -0.06
N ALA A 46 7.76 -14.01 -1.17
CA ALA A 46 8.01 -13.45 -2.50
C ALA A 46 7.62 -11.96 -2.62
N VAL A 47 6.67 -11.46 -1.83
CA VAL A 47 6.35 -10.02 -1.77
C VAL A 47 7.43 -9.27 -1.03
N VAL A 48 7.94 -9.82 0.08
CA VAL A 48 9.01 -9.21 0.88
C VAL A 48 10.30 -9.13 0.05
N ASP A 49 10.66 -10.22 -0.65
CA ASP A 49 11.82 -10.27 -1.54
C ASP A 49 11.69 -9.24 -2.67
N HIS A 50 10.51 -9.17 -3.30
CA HIS A 50 10.23 -8.18 -4.34
C HIS A 50 10.38 -6.74 -3.81
N VAL A 51 9.86 -6.45 -2.61
CA VAL A 51 10.03 -5.12 -1.98
C VAL A 51 11.51 -4.81 -1.77
N GLY A 52 12.33 -5.77 -1.35
CA GLY A 52 13.78 -5.61 -1.21
C GLY A 52 14.43 -5.22 -2.54
N VAL A 53 14.17 -6.00 -3.60
CA VAL A 53 14.68 -5.73 -4.96
C VAL A 53 14.26 -4.34 -5.45
N MET A 54 13.00 -3.97 -5.29
CA MET A 54 12.49 -2.68 -5.76
C MET A 54 12.99 -1.51 -4.91
N THR A 55 13.30 -1.73 -3.65
CA THR A 55 13.93 -0.72 -2.77
C THR A 55 15.32 -0.35 -3.28
N GLU A 56 16.14 -1.35 -3.58
CA GLU A 56 17.48 -1.13 -4.14
C GLU A 56 17.41 -0.49 -5.54
N TRP A 57 16.48 -0.96 -6.36
CA TRP A 57 16.27 -0.42 -7.70
C TRP A 57 15.85 1.06 -7.65
N ALA A 58 14.85 1.42 -6.85
CA ALA A 58 14.35 2.79 -6.74
C ALA A 58 15.41 3.75 -6.16
N SER A 59 16.22 3.28 -5.20
CA SER A 59 17.34 4.06 -4.65
C SER A 59 18.33 4.47 -5.73
N LYS A 60 18.64 3.58 -6.68
CA LYS A 60 19.51 3.88 -7.84
C LYS A 60 18.89 4.90 -8.80
N HIS A 61 17.58 5.08 -8.74
CA HIS A 61 16.82 6.04 -9.56
C HIS A 61 16.37 7.28 -8.76
N GLY A 62 16.99 7.52 -7.59
CA GLY A 62 16.78 8.74 -6.82
C GLY A 62 15.54 8.80 -5.96
N LEU A 63 14.78 7.70 -5.82
CA LEU A 63 13.60 7.63 -4.96
C LEU A 63 13.85 6.72 -3.75
N GLU A 64 13.76 7.29 -2.55
CA GLU A 64 13.88 6.55 -1.31
C GLU A 64 12.64 5.69 -1.06
N VAL A 65 12.86 4.40 -0.76
CA VAL A 65 11.81 3.49 -0.30
C VAL A 65 12.12 3.07 1.13
N VAL A 66 11.17 3.26 2.03
CA VAL A 66 11.32 2.92 3.46
C VAL A 66 10.31 1.86 3.83
N THR A 67 10.76 0.83 4.52
CA THR A 67 9.90 -0.14 5.18
C THR A 67 9.59 0.31 6.60
N VAL A 68 8.29 0.38 6.92
CA VAL A 68 7.80 0.63 8.27
C VAL A 68 7.05 -0.59 8.76
N THR A 69 7.19 -0.89 10.03
CA THR A 69 6.50 -2.01 10.65
C THR A 69 5.95 -1.61 12.00
N ARG A 70 4.93 -2.32 12.42
CA ARG A 70 4.43 -2.41 13.78
C ARG A 70 4.72 -3.83 14.29
N GLU A 71 4.22 -4.20 15.46
CA GLU A 71 4.21 -5.61 15.86
C GLU A 71 3.49 -6.47 14.81
N SER A 72 3.86 -7.75 14.72
CA SER A 72 3.26 -8.66 13.75
C SER A 72 1.74 -8.77 13.94
N ILE A 73 1.00 -8.64 12.85
CA ILE A 73 -0.46 -8.80 12.86
C ILE A 73 -0.90 -10.18 13.36
N ARG A 74 0.01 -11.19 13.32
CA ARG A 74 -0.24 -12.55 13.79
C ARG A 74 -0.23 -12.69 15.31
N THR A 75 0.51 -11.84 16.01
CA THR A 75 0.79 -11.98 17.45
C THR A 75 -0.07 -11.07 18.30
N GLN A 76 -0.78 -10.13 17.72
CA GLN A 76 -1.62 -9.21 18.48
C GLN A 76 -2.89 -9.90 19.02
N ARG A 77 -3.02 -9.83 20.33
CA ARG A 77 -4.19 -10.32 21.06
C ARG A 77 -5.29 -9.26 21.02
N GLY A 78 -6.30 -9.46 20.17
CA GLY A 78 -7.49 -8.60 20.13
C GLY A 78 -8.37 -8.97 18.95
N ALA A 79 -9.62 -9.34 19.21
CA ALA A 79 -10.57 -9.82 18.21
C ALA A 79 -10.94 -8.83 17.11
N ASN A 80 -10.54 -7.55 17.22
CA ASN A 80 -11.03 -6.47 16.36
C ASN A 80 -10.04 -5.99 15.29
N GLN A 81 -8.87 -6.58 15.16
CA GLN A 81 -7.83 -6.04 14.28
C GLN A 81 -7.81 -6.68 12.90
N MET A 82 -8.02 -7.99 12.81
CA MET A 82 -8.22 -8.67 11.54
C MET A 82 -9.71 -8.88 11.27
N PRO A 83 -10.17 -8.70 10.04
CA PRO A 83 -11.53 -9.09 9.70
C PRO A 83 -11.67 -10.61 9.81
N LEU A 84 -12.77 -11.07 10.37
CA LEU A 84 -13.11 -12.47 10.55
C LEU A 84 -14.42 -12.76 9.85
N HIS A 85 -14.54 -13.95 9.23
CA HIS A 85 -15.82 -14.48 8.83
C HIS A 85 -16.59 -14.87 10.08
N ILE A 86 -17.83 -14.43 10.18
CA ILE A 86 -18.75 -14.78 11.26
C ILE A 86 -19.97 -15.48 10.70
N VAL A 87 -20.47 -16.44 11.45
CA VAL A 87 -21.75 -17.08 11.21
C VAL A 87 -22.68 -16.68 12.37
N HIS A 88 -23.77 -16.03 12.05
CA HIS A 88 -24.78 -15.64 13.04
C HIS A 88 -25.63 -16.83 13.46
N ALA A 89 -26.32 -16.72 14.59
CA ALA A 89 -27.17 -17.77 15.11
C ALA A 89 -28.34 -18.16 14.16
N ASP A 90 -28.73 -17.23 13.28
CA ASP A 90 -29.75 -17.45 12.24
C ASP A 90 -29.19 -18.09 10.95
N GLY A 91 -27.89 -18.45 10.94
CA GLY A 91 -27.19 -19.03 9.78
C GLY A 91 -26.71 -18.01 8.75
N THR A 92 -26.98 -16.72 8.92
CA THR A 92 -26.42 -15.70 8.02
C THR A 92 -24.92 -15.53 8.24
N THR A 93 -24.19 -15.19 7.17
CA THR A 93 -22.74 -14.99 7.22
C THR A 93 -22.38 -13.52 7.03
N GLY A 94 -21.31 -13.09 7.68
CA GLY A 94 -20.79 -11.73 7.55
C GLY A 94 -19.27 -11.69 7.71
N ILE A 95 -18.71 -10.51 7.54
CA ILE A 95 -17.28 -10.23 7.83
C ILE A 95 -17.23 -9.08 8.84
N THR A 96 -16.43 -9.24 9.89
CA THR A 96 -16.21 -8.18 10.89
C THR A 96 -15.51 -6.97 10.29
N GLY A 97 -15.60 -5.83 10.99
CA GLY A 97 -14.96 -4.58 10.57
C GLY A 97 -13.46 -4.74 10.32
N ARG A 98 -12.95 -3.99 9.33
CA ARG A 98 -11.56 -4.02 8.90
C ARG A 98 -10.77 -2.89 9.55
N GLN A 99 -10.07 -3.17 10.65
CA GLN A 99 -9.22 -2.22 11.35
C GLN A 99 -7.73 -2.34 10.94
N CYS A 100 -7.32 -3.51 10.44
CA CYS A 100 -5.92 -3.81 10.12
C CYS A 100 -5.25 -2.79 9.16
N THR A 101 -5.99 -2.20 8.23
CA THR A 101 -5.45 -1.19 7.32
C THR A 101 -5.01 0.06 8.08
N THR A 102 -5.81 0.52 9.04
CA THR A 102 -5.46 1.68 9.86
C THR A 102 -4.27 1.35 10.75
N ASP A 103 -4.36 0.28 11.52
CA ASP A 103 -3.41 -0.02 12.60
C ASP A 103 -2.04 -0.46 12.10
N TYR A 104 -1.99 -1.21 11.00
CA TYR A 104 -0.75 -1.82 10.50
C TYR A 104 -0.18 -1.16 9.24
N LYS A 105 -0.95 -0.30 8.58
CA LYS A 105 -0.48 0.40 7.37
C LYS A 105 -0.49 1.91 7.56
N LEU A 106 -1.65 2.52 7.81
CA LEU A 106 -1.74 3.99 7.86
C LEU A 106 -1.02 4.59 9.07
N ASP A 107 -1.21 4.04 10.26
CA ASP A 107 -0.60 4.59 11.49
C ASP A 107 0.93 4.48 11.49
N PRO A 108 1.56 3.33 11.14
CA PRO A 108 3.01 3.27 11.01
C PRO A 108 3.57 4.25 9.97
N ILE A 109 2.91 4.38 8.81
CA ILE A 109 3.30 5.35 7.78
C ILE A 109 3.24 6.78 8.33
N ARG A 110 2.10 7.18 8.91
CA ARG A 110 1.92 8.52 9.49
C ARG A 110 2.91 8.79 10.61
N LYS A 111 3.18 7.81 11.47
CA LYS A 111 4.18 7.92 12.54
C LYS A 111 5.60 8.15 11.97
N HIS A 112 5.96 7.41 10.93
CA HIS A 112 7.25 7.60 10.25
C HIS A 112 7.37 9.01 9.65
N ILE A 113 6.35 9.45 8.90
CA ILE A 113 6.33 10.80 8.28
C ILE A 113 6.44 11.88 9.35
N ARG A 114 5.70 11.77 10.45
CA ARG A 114 5.79 12.72 11.57
C ARG A 114 7.21 12.81 12.13
N LYS A 115 7.86 11.66 12.36
CA LYS A 115 9.25 11.60 12.83
C LYS A 115 10.20 12.27 11.82
N ARG A 116 10.05 11.96 10.54
CA ARG A 116 10.89 12.51 9.46
C ARG A 116 10.76 14.03 9.33
N LEU A 117 9.55 14.56 9.50
CA LEU A 117 9.26 16.00 9.44
C LEU A 117 9.49 16.73 10.79
N GLY A 118 10.08 16.06 11.78
CA GLY A 118 10.44 16.68 13.07
C GLY A 118 9.26 17.04 13.96
N TYR A 119 8.11 16.38 13.81
CA TYR A 119 6.96 16.62 14.68
C TYR A 119 7.19 16.09 16.10
N LYS A 120 6.84 16.87 17.09
CA LYS A 120 6.73 16.44 18.48
C LYS A 120 5.48 15.54 18.69
N PRO A 121 5.45 14.69 19.73
CA PRO A 121 4.23 13.97 20.10
C PRO A 121 3.03 14.92 20.23
N TYR A 122 1.87 14.50 19.77
CA TYR A 122 0.60 15.26 19.81
C TYR A 122 0.58 16.62 19.09
N GLN A 123 1.66 17.02 18.42
CA GLN A 123 1.70 18.26 17.65
C GLN A 123 0.71 18.17 16.48
N ARG A 124 -0.07 19.23 16.23
CA ARG A 124 -0.95 19.30 15.05
C ARG A 124 -0.15 19.26 13.75
N TRP A 125 -0.72 18.66 12.71
CA TRP A 125 -0.15 18.67 11.38
C TRP A 125 -0.05 20.11 10.85
N LYS A 126 1.13 20.48 10.35
CA LYS A 126 1.42 21.77 9.74
C LYS A 126 1.60 21.67 8.23
N HIS A 127 1.97 20.47 7.74
CA HIS A 127 2.13 20.17 6.34
C HIS A 127 0.86 19.56 5.79
N GLN A 128 0.57 19.80 4.51
CA GLN A 128 -0.38 19.03 3.78
C GLN A 128 0.29 17.71 3.34
N LEU A 129 -0.32 16.59 3.64
CA LEU A 129 0.12 15.29 3.21
C LEU A 129 -0.64 14.92 1.92
N GLU A 130 0.06 14.53 0.88
CA GLU A 130 -0.54 13.96 -0.33
C GLU A 130 -0.14 12.49 -0.43
N THR A 131 -1.11 11.61 -0.26
CA THR A 131 -0.92 10.16 -0.25
C THR A 131 -1.29 9.58 -1.61
N TRP A 132 -0.33 8.92 -2.26
CA TRP A 132 -0.52 8.31 -3.56
C TRP A 132 -0.84 6.82 -3.42
N LEU A 133 -1.95 6.41 -4.03
CA LEU A 133 -2.43 5.03 -3.98
C LEU A 133 -2.45 4.40 -5.38
N GLY A 134 -1.86 3.22 -5.51
CA GLY A 134 -1.84 2.44 -6.74
C GLY A 134 -3.19 1.76 -7.01
N ILE A 135 -4.24 2.55 -7.26
CA ILE A 135 -5.55 2.07 -7.68
C ILE A 135 -5.66 2.29 -9.19
N THR A 136 -6.03 1.24 -9.92
CA THR A 136 -6.23 1.23 -11.38
C THR A 136 -7.70 1.38 -11.74
N THR A 137 -7.97 1.61 -13.03
CA THR A 137 -9.34 1.73 -13.56
C THR A 137 -10.22 0.52 -13.25
N ASP A 138 -9.62 -0.68 -13.17
CA ASP A 138 -10.31 -1.94 -12.81
C ASP A 138 -10.83 -1.94 -11.36
N GLU A 139 -10.27 -1.08 -10.52
CA GLU A 139 -10.55 -1.02 -9.08
C GLU A 139 -11.04 0.37 -8.64
N ALA A 140 -11.55 1.19 -9.57
CA ALA A 140 -11.95 2.59 -9.30
C ALA A 140 -12.99 2.71 -8.16
N GLN A 141 -13.83 1.70 -7.96
CA GLN A 141 -14.79 1.63 -6.85
C GLN A 141 -14.11 1.61 -5.45
N ARG A 142 -12.81 1.36 -5.39
CA ARG A 142 -12.03 1.39 -4.13
C ARG A 142 -11.55 2.78 -3.76
N MET A 143 -11.69 3.76 -4.65
CA MET A 143 -11.29 5.14 -4.41
C MET A 143 -12.12 5.72 -3.26
N LYS A 144 -11.42 6.26 -2.26
CA LYS A 144 -12.04 6.95 -1.13
C LYS A 144 -11.22 8.18 -0.80
N PRO A 145 -11.85 9.34 -0.56
CA PRO A 145 -11.13 10.52 -0.13
C PRO A 145 -10.47 10.30 1.24
N ALA A 146 -9.48 11.12 1.53
CA ALA A 146 -8.89 11.13 2.86
C ALA A 146 -9.94 11.50 3.92
N LYS A 147 -9.83 10.88 5.10
CA LYS A 147 -10.67 11.22 6.25
C LYS A 147 -10.17 12.47 7.00
N GLU A 148 -8.86 12.69 6.94
CA GLU A 148 -8.19 13.74 7.69
C GLU A 148 -8.03 15.01 6.86
N LYS A 149 -8.29 16.16 7.46
CA LYS A 149 -8.20 17.47 6.78
C LYS A 149 -6.79 17.83 6.30
N PHE A 150 -5.77 17.27 6.92
CA PHE A 150 -4.36 17.49 6.53
C PHE A 150 -3.88 16.58 5.41
N GLU A 151 -4.72 15.65 4.96
CA GLU A 151 -4.35 14.64 3.97
C GLU A 151 -5.24 14.74 2.73
N THR A 152 -4.64 14.61 1.58
CA THR A 152 -5.32 14.40 0.29
C THR A 152 -4.85 13.06 -0.28
N VAL A 153 -5.72 12.41 -1.06
CA VAL A 153 -5.36 11.18 -1.75
C VAL A 153 -5.31 11.46 -3.25
N ARG A 154 -4.24 10.98 -3.88
CA ARG A 154 -4.06 11.03 -5.33
C ARG A 154 -4.03 9.60 -5.87
N TRP A 155 -4.54 9.43 -7.09
CA TRP A 155 -4.58 8.15 -7.81
C TRP A 155 -3.92 8.28 -9.18
N PRO A 156 -2.58 8.34 -9.27
CA PRO A 156 -1.90 8.61 -10.53
C PRO A 156 -2.24 7.62 -11.65
N LEU A 157 -2.45 6.35 -11.32
CA LEU A 157 -2.80 5.33 -12.31
C LEU A 157 -4.21 5.52 -12.91
N ILE A 158 -5.14 6.11 -12.14
CA ILE A 158 -6.46 6.52 -12.66
C ILE A 158 -6.29 7.71 -13.62
N GLU A 159 -5.49 8.70 -13.25
CA GLU A 159 -5.18 9.86 -14.09
C GLU A 159 -4.58 9.42 -15.45
N MET A 160 -3.69 8.41 -15.42
CA MET A 160 -3.10 7.78 -16.60
C MET A 160 -4.05 6.82 -17.34
N ARG A 161 -5.24 6.55 -16.80
CA ARG A 161 -6.19 5.56 -17.31
C ARG A 161 -5.61 4.15 -17.42
N TRP A 162 -4.74 3.79 -16.48
CA TRP A 162 -4.11 2.49 -16.47
C TRP A 162 -4.99 1.44 -15.81
N SER A 163 -5.09 0.29 -16.46
CA SER A 163 -5.60 -0.96 -15.91
C SER A 163 -4.47 -1.73 -15.22
N ARG A 164 -4.80 -2.78 -14.46
CA ARG A 164 -3.81 -3.71 -13.91
C ARG A 164 -2.93 -4.32 -15.03
N GLU A 165 -3.52 -4.61 -16.17
CA GLU A 165 -2.81 -5.14 -17.33
C GLU A 165 -1.86 -4.11 -17.94
N SER A 166 -2.26 -2.84 -17.97
CA SER A 166 -1.35 -1.74 -18.36
C SER A 166 -0.13 -1.67 -17.44
N CYS A 167 -0.33 -1.84 -16.13
CA CYS A 167 0.77 -1.85 -15.16
C CYS A 167 1.75 -3.02 -15.40
N LYS A 168 1.24 -4.22 -15.71
CA LYS A 168 2.11 -5.37 -16.03
C LYS A 168 2.95 -5.10 -17.28
N ARG A 169 2.30 -4.71 -18.38
CA ARG A 169 2.99 -4.39 -19.63
C ARG A 169 4.01 -3.26 -19.47
N TYR A 170 3.73 -2.32 -18.58
CA TYR A 170 4.67 -1.26 -18.27
C TYR A 170 5.92 -1.81 -17.59
N LEU A 171 5.78 -2.67 -16.59
CA LEU A 171 6.92 -3.33 -15.92
C LEU A 171 7.72 -4.21 -16.89
N GLU A 172 7.05 -5.03 -17.69
CA GLU A 172 7.67 -5.88 -18.71
C GLU A 172 8.48 -5.08 -19.75
N ARG A 173 7.96 -3.92 -20.18
CA ARG A 173 8.67 -3.03 -21.10
C ARG A 173 9.97 -2.47 -20.52
N HIS A 174 10.05 -2.37 -19.22
CA HIS A 174 11.24 -1.90 -18.49
C HIS A 174 12.11 -3.04 -17.96
N ASP A 175 11.89 -4.27 -18.45
CA ASP A 175 12.61 -5.49 -18.01
C ASP A 175 12.57 -5.70 -16.49
N LEU A 176 11.45 -5.32 -15.86
CA LEU A 176 11.25 -5.45 -14.42
C LEU A 176 10.28 -6.59 -14.08
N PRO A 177 10.49 -7.28 -12.96
CA PRO A 177 9.65 -8.40 -12.57
C PRO A 177 8.22 -7.95 -12.27
N VAL A 178 7.24 -8.70 -12.78
CA VAL A 178 5.83 -8.54 -12.43
C VAL A 178 5.56 -9.28 -11.12
N PRO A 179 5.31 -8.58 -10.01
CA PRO A 179 5.14 -9.24 -8.73
C PRO A 179 3.82 -10.01 -8.63
N MET A 180 3.78 -10.95 -7.70
CA MET A 180 2.53 -11.56 -7.29
C MET A 180 1.58 -10.56 -6.62
N LYS A 181 0.34 -10.96 -6.36
CA LYS A 181 -0.61 -10.14 -5.59
C LYS A 181 -0.11 -9.95 -4.16
N SER A 182 0.10 -8.70 -3.73
CA SER A 182 0.46 -8.40 -2.35
C SER A 182 -0.78 -8.35 -1.46
N SER A 183 -0.80 -9.16 -0.43
CA SER A 183 -1.81 -9.14 0.64
C SER A 183 -1.40 -10.12 1.73
N CYS A 184 -1.73 -9.82 2.99
CA CYS A 184 -1.41 -10.72 4.10
C CYS A 184 -1.89 -12.15 3.83
N ILE A 185 -1.08 -13.15 4.17
CA ILE A 185 -1.36 -14.58 3.88
C ILE A 185 -2.73 -15.01 4.42
N GLY A 186 -3.08 -14.64 5.65
CA GLY A 186 -4.36 -15.00 6.28
C GLY A 186 -5.49 -14.01 6.05
N CYS A 187 -5.44 -13.17 5.01
CA CYS A 187 -6.47 -12.18 4.74
C CYS A 187 -7.79 -12.85 4.31
N PRO A 188 -8.92 -12.67 5.01
CA PRO A 188 -10.19 -13.32 4.65
C PRO A 188 -10.82 -12.80 3.34
N TYR A 189 -10.25 -11.76 2.74
CA TYR A 189 -10.64 -11.27 1.41
C TYR A 189 -9.94 -12.00 0.25
N HIS A 190 -9.18 -13.06 0.54
CA HIS A 190 -8.71 -13.98 -0.49
C HIS A 190 -9.85 -14.88 -1.00
N SER A 191 -9.73 -15.31 -2.25
CA SER A 191 -10.63 -16.33 -2.78
C SER A 191 -10.34 -17.70 -2.16
N ASN A 192 -11.34 -18.59 -2.15
CA ASN A 192 -11.14 -19.97 -1.71
C ASN A 192 -10.00 -20.65 -2.50
N ARG A 193 -9.86 -20.35 -3.79
CA ARG A 193 -8.79 -20.86 -4.63
C ARG A 193 -7.41 -20.47 -4.10
N TYR A 194 -7.23 -19.23 -3.64
CA TYR A 194 -5.95 -18.79 -3.06
C TYR A 194 -5.53 -19.68 -1.88
N PHE A 195 -6.48 -20.02 -0.98
CA PHE A 195 -6.19 -20.89 0.16
C PHE A 195 -5.94 -22.36 -0.24
N LEU A 196 -6.59 -22.82 -1.31
CA LEU A 196 -6.34 -24.17 -1.85
C LEU A 196 -4.97 -24.27 -2.50
N ASP A 197 -4.52 -23.23 -3.19
CA ASP A 197 -3.23 -23.16 -3.89
C ASP A 197 -2.04 -23.00 -2.91
N MET A 198 -2.29 -22.72 -1.62
CA MET A 198 -1.25 -22.64 -0.59
C MET A 198 -0.86 -24.00 0.02
N LYS A 199 -1.49 -25.09 -0.37
CA LYS A 199 -1.13 -26.46 0.04
C LYS A 199 -0.01 -26.99 -0.83
#